data_f69dfd0aa5537a330a4cf350771dd5ce
#
_entry.id   f69dfd0aa5537a330a4cf350771dd5ce
#
_cell.length_a   1.000
_cell.length_b   1.000
_cell.length_c   1.000
_cell.angle_alpha   90.00
_cell.angle_beta   90.00
_cell.angle_gamma   90.00
#
_symmetry.space_group_name_H-M   'P 1'
#
loop_
_entity.id
_entity.type
_entity.pdbx_description
1 polymer ?
#
loop_
_entity_poly.entity_id
_entity_poly.type
_entity_poly.pdbx_seq_one_letter_code
_entity_poly.pdbx_strand_id
1 'polypeptide(L)'
;MRTPFFPFVRPLAVVAFGGNALLRPEDSGTTAGQLERAREAVRRLLPVLSRGYELIVVHGNGPQVGNVLIQNEEASKKIPPQSLDFCVAQTEGSIGFLLELAFANELPRAGFRKETVTIVTRVEVDAADPAFLRPSKPIGPFFSKERAAALQESLGWTMGEDAGRGWRKVVASPRPRAIRGVDVVAGLINRGHIVIAAGGGGVPVVVSGEGEVRGVEAVIDKDYAASMLAAALSADLFIILTGVERVSRDFGKPTEAPLPVLDVATARRLLAEGQFPPGSMGPKIDAAVRYIEAGGREVLIARAESLSQALEGKTGTLIREA
;
A
#
# COMPACT_ATOMS: atom_id res chain seq x y z
N MET A 1 -18.97 16.04 6.81
CA MET A 1 -19.23 15.15 7.97
C MET A 1 -17.99 15.20 8.86
N ARG A 2 -18.14 15.40 10.17
CA ARG A 2 -16.99 15.33 11.10
C ARG A 2 -16.55 13.87 11.17
N THR A 3 -15.27 13.59 10.93
CA THR A 3 -14.68 12.28 11.14
C THR A 3 -14.95 11.84 12.58
N PRO A 4 -15.47 10.63 12.84
CA PRO A 4 -15.65 10.18 14.21
C PRO A 4 -14.28 10.17 14.91
N PHE A 5 -14.20 10.85 16.06
CA PHE A 5 -12.99 10.87 16.87
C PHE A 5 -12.90 9.53 17.63
N PHE A 6 -11.87 8.77 17.36
CA PHE A 6 -11.54 7.54 18.09
C PHE A 6 -10.39 7.82 19.05
N PRO A 7 -10.67 8.06 20.36
CA PRO A 7 -9.58 8.26 21.32
C PRO A 7 -8.86 6.94 21.56
N PHE A 8 -7.62 6.86 21.12
CA PHE A 8 -6.75 5.72 21.45
C PHE A 8 -6.00 6.02 22.76
N VAL A 9 -5.83 4.98 23.59
CA VAL A 9 -5.08 5.07 24.87
C VAL A 9 -3.58 5.24 24.61
N ARG A 10 -3.10 4.73 23.48
CA ARG A 10 -1.71 4.81 23.03
C ARG A 10 -1.63 5.46 21.66
N PRO A 11 -0.49 6.08 21.32
CA PRO A 11 -0.32 6.63 19.99
C PRO A 11 -0.45 5.55 18.90
N LEU A 12 -1.04 5.91 17.77
CA LEU A 12 -1.30 5.03 16.65
C LEU A 12 -0.35 5.34 15.49
N ALA A 13 0.30 4.29 14.96
CA ALA A 13 1.03 4.36 13.71
C ALA A 13 0.35 3.53 12.62
N VAL A 14 0.21 4.11 11.43
CA VAL A 14 -0.18 3.39 10.21
C VAL A 14 1.05 3.24 9.33
N VAL A 15 1.39 2.00 8.96
CA VAL A 15 2.58 1.71 8.14
C VAL A 15 2.17 1.12 6.81
N ALA A 16 2.53 1.80 5.71
CA ALA A 16 2.35 1.31 4.35
C ALA A 16 3.68 0.78 3.77
N PHE A 17 3.68 -0.44 3.22
CA PHE A 17 4.82 -0.98 2.49
C PHE A 17 4.44 -1.67 1.18
N GLY A 18 5.37 -1.70 0.20
CA GLY A 18 5.11 -2.25 -1.13
C GLY A 18 5.03 -3.78 -1.16
N GLY A 19 4.29 -4.33 -2.10
CA GLY A 19 4.24 -5.79 -2.36
C GLY A 19 5.61 -6.40 -2.68
N ASN A 20 6.54 -5.61 -3.22
CA ASN A 20 7.94 -6.02 -3.44
C ASN A 20 8.71 -6.27 -2.13
N ALA A 21 8.22 -5.84 -0.98
CA ALA A 21 8.81 -6.22 0.30
C ALA A 21 8.59 -7.71 0.62
N LEU A 22 7.54 -8.32 0.03
CA LEU A 22 7.14 -9.72 0.25
C LEU A 22 7.42 -10.63 -0.95
N LEU A 23 7.59 -10.06 -2.13
CA LEU A 23 7.90 -10.78 -3.36
C LEU A 23 8.72 -9.86 -4.28
N ARG A 24 10.00 -10.08 -4.36
CA ARG A 24 10.92 -9.35 -5.24
C ARG A 24 10.99 -10.01 -6.62
N PRO A 25 11.40 -9.27 -7.66
CA PRO A 25 11.52 -9.85 -9.01
C PRO A 25 12.47 -11.07 -9.08
N GLU A 26 13.49 -11.12 -8.23
CA GLU A 26 14.48 -12.20 -8.16
C GLU A 26 14.03 -13.38 -7.29
N ASP A 27 12.95 -13.25 -6.52
CA ASP A 27 12.46 -14.33 -5.66
C ASP A 27 11.76 -15.42 -6.47
N SER A 28 11.87 -16.67 -6.03
CA SER A 28 11.20 -17.83 -6.65
C SER A 28 9.66 -17.80 -6.56
N GLY A 29 9.11 -16.89 -5.77
CA GLY A 29 7.67 -16.73 -5.56
C GLY A 29 6.99 -17.84 -4.74
N THR A 30 7.75 -18.79 -4.19
CA THR A 30 7.22 -19.86 -3.35
C THR A 30 6.62 -19.31 -2.06
N THR A 31 5.62 -19.99 -1.49
CA THR A 31 5.01 -19.62 -0.21
C THR A 31 6.06 -19.53 0.91
N ALA A 32 7.00 -20.47 0.95
CA ALA A 32 8.08 -20.46 1.96
C ALA A 32 8.98 -19.20 1.81
N GLY A 33 9.34 -18.83 0.58
CA GLY A 33 10.11 -17.62 0.32
C GLY A 33 9.36 -16.36 0.72
N GLN A 34 8.07 -16.27 0.38
CA GLN A 34 7.23 -15.13 0.77
C GLN A 34 7.06 -15.03 2.31
N LEU A 35 6.94 -16.18 3.01
CA LEU A 35 6.86 -16.18 4.48
C LEU A 35 8.16 -15.66 5.11
N GLU A 36 9.34 -16.04 4.60
CA GLU A 36 10.60 -15.49 5.13
C GLU A 36 10.70 -13.98 4.87
N ARG A 37 10.27 -13.49 3.71
CA ARG A 37 10.17 -12.04 3.44
C ARG A 37 9.20 -11.34 4.39
N ALA A 38 8.06 -11.98 4.70
CA ALA A 38 7.11 -11.46 5.67
C ALA A 38 7.74 -11.34 7.08
N ARG A 39 8.53 -12.33 7.50
CA ARG A 39 9.29 -12.29 8.75
C ARG A 39 10.31 -11.15 8.77
N GLU A 40 11.07 -10.98 7.68
CA GLU A 40 11.98 -9.85 7.55
C GLU A 40 11.25 -8.51 7.67
N ALA A 41 10.11 -8.36 6.96
CA ALA A 41 9.29 -7.15 7.02
C ALA A 41 8.79 -6.89 8.46
N VAL A 42 8.25 -7.90 9.13
CA VAL A 42 7.77 -7.79 10.52
C VAL A 42 8.89 -7.38 11.47
N ARG A 43 10.08 -8.02 11.42
CA ARG A 43 11.22 -7.64 12.24
C ARG A 43 11.58 -6.16 12.10
N ARG A 44 11.44 -5.60 10.90
CA ARG A 44 11.69 -4.17 10.64
C ARG A 44 10.61 -3.25 11.21
N LEU A 45 9.39 -3.78 11.45
CA LEU A 45 8.28 -3.01 12.07
C LEU A 45 8.34 -3.01 13.61
N LEU A 46 9.04 -3.96 14.24
CA LEU A 46 9.14 -4.05 15.71
C LEU A 46 9.59 -2.74 16.39
N PRO A 47 10.50 -1.93 15.83
CA PRO A 47 10.86 -0.64 16.41
C PRO A 47 9.68 0.32 16.60
N VAL A 48 8.61 0.22 15.80
CA VAL A 48 7.40 1.03 15.96
C VAL A 48 6.67 0.62 17.25
N LEU A 49 6.51 -0.68 17.47
CA LEU A 49 5.91 -1.23 18.69
C LEU A 49 6.75 -0.92 19.93
N SER A 50 8.09 -1.00 19.82
CA SER A 50 9.01 -0.70 20.94
C SER A 50 8.94 0.77 21.40
N ARG A 51 8.45 1.67 20.55
CA ARG A 51 8.18 3.08 20.89
C ARG A 51 6.78 3.30 21.47
N GLY A 52 6.03 2.23 21.71
CA GLY A 52 4.72 2.28 22.36
C GLY A 52 3.54 2.59 21.43
N TYR A 53 3.75 2.60 20.11
CA TYR A 53 2.66 2.77 19.16
C TYR A 53 1.79 1.50 19.06
N GLU A 54 0.49 1.69 18.94
CA GLU A 54 -0.38 0.71 18.31
C GLU A 54 -0.13 0.70 16.80
N LEU A 55 -0.36 -0.42 16.11
CA LEU A 55 0.12 -0.61 14.75
C LEU A 55 -1.00 -1.07 13.81
N ILE A 56 -1.16 -0.34 12.72
CA ILE A 56 -1.89 -0.80 11.54
C ILE A 56 -0.89 -0.98 10.38
N VAL A 57 -1.05 -2.07 9.67
CA VAL A 57 -0.22 -2.42 8.51
C VAL A 57 -1.07 -2.39 7.24
N VAL A 58 -0.61 -1.66 6.23
CA VAL A 58 -1.18 -1.63 4.89
C VAL A 58 -0.13 -2.14 3.90
N HIS A 59 -0.32 -3.34 3.38
CA HIS A 59 0.62 -3.91 2.41
C HIS A 59 0.22 -3.63 0.96
N GLY A 60 1.17 -3.63 0.04
CA GLY A 60 0.89 -3.69 -1.39
C GLY A 60 0.71 -5.14 -1.86
N ASN A 61 0.12 -5.32 -3.05
CA ASN A 61 -0.16 -6.63 -3.63
C ASN A 61 0.20 -6.73 -5.13
N GLY A 62 0.80 -5.72 -5.73
CA GLY A 62 0.99 -5.62 -7.18
C GLY A 62 1.57 -6.87 -7.85
N PRO A 63 2.68 -7.45 -7.38
CA PRO A 63 3.18 -8.72 -7.90
C PRO A 63 2.21 -9.88 -7.70
N GLN A 64 1.65 -10.01 -6.51
CA GLN A 64 0.81 -11.14 -6.11
C GLN A 64 -0.52 -11.18 -6.87
N VAL A 65 -1.23 -10.05 -6.98
CA VAL A 65 -2.50 -9.99 -7.70
C VAL A 65 -2.33 -10.32 -9.19
N GLY A 66 -1.21 -9.91 -9.77
CA GLY A 66 -0.90 -10.27 -11.15
C GLY A 66 -0.62 -11.77 -11.32
N ASN A 67 0.05 -12.40 -10.35
CA ASN A 67 0.26 -13.86 -10.38
C ASN A 67 -1.08 -14.62 -10.27
N VAL A 68 -2.00 -14.15 -9.40
CA VAL A 68 -3.35 -14.73 -9.29
C VAL A 68 -4.11 -14.60 -10.62
N LEU A 69 -4.00 -13.45 -11.31
CA LEU A 69 -4.61 -13.28 -12.64
C LEU A 69 -4.07 -14.25 -13.67
N ILE A 70 -2.75 -14.50 -13.69
CA ILE A 70 -2.14 -15.49 -14.59
C ILE A 70 -2.66 -16.89 -14.26
N GLN A 71 -2.74 -17.26 -12.98
CA GLN A 71 -3.30 -18.54 -12.56
C GLN A 71 -4.75 -18.71 -13.01
N ASN A 72 -5.57 -17.65 -12.89
CA ASN A 72 -6.94 -17.65 -13.38
C ASN A 72 -7.00 -17.84 -14.91
N GLU A 73 -6.14 -17.16 -15.65
CA GLU A 73 -6.08 -17.24 -17.11
C GLU A 73 -5.70 -18.65 -17.58
N GLU A 74 -4.65 -19.23 -17.00
CA GLU A 74 -4.21 -20.59 -17.32
C GLU A 74 -5.29 -21.65 -16.99
N ALA A 75 -6.10 -21.40 -15.96
CA ALA A 75 -7.19 -22.28 -15.56
C ALA A 75 -8.51 -22.01 -16.31
N SER A 76 -8.65 -20.93 -17.07
CA SER A 76 -9.91 -20.43 -17.65
C SER A 76 -10.64 -21.43 -18.55
N LYS A 77 -9.91 -22.35 -19.17
CA LYS A 77 -10.50 -23.45 -19.99
C LYS A 77 -11.17 -24.54 -19.15
N LYS A 78 -10.94 -24.58 -17.85
CA LYS A 78 -11.46 -25.62 -16.93
C LYS A 78 -12.48 -25.08 -15.95
N ILE A 79 -12.25 -23.85 -15.45
CA ILE A 79 -13.07 -23.15 -14.48
C ILE A 79 -13.21 -21.68 -14.88
N PRO A 80 -14.34 -21.02 -14.60
CA PRO A 80 -14.51 -19.60 -14.89
C PRO A 80 -13.44 -18.74 -14.18
N PRO A 81 -12.80 -17.78 -14.87
CA PRO A 81 -11.87 -16.88 -14.25
C PRO A 81 -12.57 -15.95 -13.27
N GLN A 82 -11.88 -15.57 -12.23
CA GLN A 82 -12.36 -14.61 -11.24
C GLN A 82 -12.07 -13.17 -11.67
N SER A 83 -12.95 -12.25 -11.28
CA SER A 83 -12.77 -10.82 -11.52
C SER A 83 -11.58 -10.25 -10.75
N LEU A 84 -11.07 -9.10 -11.18
CA LEU A 84 -9.88 -8.48 -10.58
C LEU A 84 -10.12 -8.08 -9.11
N ASP A 85 -11.29 -7.57 -8.76
CA ASP A 85 -11.65 -7.24 -7.37
C ASP A 85 -11.64 -8.47 -6.46
N PHE A 86 -12.07 -9.63 -6.98
CA PHE A 86 -12.00 -10.89 -6.25
C PHE A 86 -10.55 -11.35 -6.07
N CYS A 87 -9.70 -11.20 -7.11
CA CYS A 87 -8.26 -11.46 -7.00
C CYS A 87 -7.58 -10.52 -5.99
N VAL A 88 -8.01 -9.26 -5.89
CA VAL A 88 -7.55 -8.33 -4.83
C VAL A 88 -7.93 -8.86 -3.46
N ALA A 89 -9.18 -9.27 -3.25
CA ALA A 89 -9.63 -9.86 -1.98
C ALA A 89 -8.84 -11.12 -1.59
N GLN A 90 -8.54 -12.01 -2.55
CA GLN A 90 -7.68 -13.18 -2.33
C GLN A 90 -6.29 -12.77 -1.87
N THR A 91 -5.69 -11.74 -2.49
CA THR A 91 -4.36 -11.27 -2.09
C THR A 91 -4.35 -10.58 -0.73
N GLU A 92 -5.43 -9.88 -0.32
CA GLU A 92 -5.56 -9.40 1.05
C GLU A 92 -5.51 -10.57 2.04
N GLY A 93 -6.29 -11.62 1.81
CA GLY A 93 -6.33 -12.79 2.67
C GLY A 93 -5.00 -13.55 2.70
N SER A 94 -4.41 -13.86 1.55
CA SER A 94 -3.17 -14.65 1.49
C SER A 94 -1.94 -13.91 2.02
N ILE A 95 -1.79 -12.62 1.71
CA ILE A 95 -0.69 -11.80 2.25
C ILE A 95 -0.93 -11.53 3.74
N GLY A 96 -2.17 -11.23 4.12
CA GLY A 96 -2.56 -11.07 5.51
C GLY A 96 -2.19 -12.30 6.35
N PHE A 97 -2.53 -13.49 5.89
CA PHE A 97 -2.17 -14.75 6.55
C PHE A 97 -0.64 -14.93 6.70
N LEU A 98 0.16 -14.63 5.66
CA LEU A 98 1.62 -14.67 5.76
C LEU A 98 2.16 -13.69 6.82
N LEU A 99 1.60 -12.49 6.88
CA LEU A 99 1.98 -11.49 7.88
C LEU A 99 1.54 -11.90 9.29
N GLU A 100 0.34 -12.47 9.47
CA GLU A 100 -0.11 -13.00 10.75
C GLU A 100 0.84 -14.10 11.25
N LEU A 101 1.21 -15.06 10.40
CA LEU A 101 2.20 -16.08 10.74
C LEU A 101 3.55 -15.46 11.10
N ALA A 102 3.98 -14.44 10.39
CA ALA A 102 5.23 -13.74 10.67
C ALA A 102 5.17 -13.02 12.03
N PHE A 103 4.10 -12.26 12.31
CA PHE A 103 3.90 -11.61 13.61
C PHE A 103 3.80 -12.61 14.74
N ALA A 104 3.03 -13.69 14.60
CA ALA A 104 2.90 -14.75 15.63
C ALA A 104 4.25 -15.37 16.01
N ASN A 105 5.20 -15.43 15.06
CA ASN A 105 6.54 -15.95 15.33
C ASN A 105 7.52 -14.91 15.88
N GLU A 106 7.44 -13.65 15.42
CA GLU A 106 8.45 -12.62 15.76
C GLU A 106 8.09 -11.82 17.02
N LEU A 107 6.79 -11.61 17.31
CA LEU A 107 6.34 -10.85 18.48
C LEU A 107 6.81 -11.45 19.81
N PRO A 108 6.62 -12.77 20.07
CA PRO A 108 7.08 -13.37 21.32
C PRO A 108 8.60 -13.29 21.51
N ARG A 109 9.37 -13.43 20.41
CA ARG A 109 10.83 -13.31 20.41
C ARG A 109 11.29 -11.91 20.80
N ALA A 110 10.49 -10.88 20.46
CA ALA A 110 10.74 -9.49 20.80
C ALA A 110 10.08 -9.05 22.13
N GLY A 111 9.47 -9.98 22.88
CA GLY A 111 8.84 -9.71 24.16
C GLY A 111 7.44 -9.11 24.09
N PHE A 112 6.80 -9.08 22.91
CA PHE A 112 5.44 -8.59 22.75
C PHE A 112 4.41 -9.73 22.87
N ARG A 113 3.28 -9.40 23.50
CA ARG A 113 2.10 -10.29 23.61
C ARG A 113 0.92 -9.59 22.93
N LYS A 114 0.89 -9.62 21.60
CA LYS A 114 -0.18 -9.05 20.80
C LYS A 114 -0.65 -10.07 19.76
N GLU A 115 -1.95 -10.07 19.49
CA GLU A 115 -2.53 -10.81 18.36
C GLU A 115 -2.58 -9.91 17.14
N THR A 116 -2.48 -10.51 15.97
CA THR A 116 -2.58 -9.82 14.68
C THR A 116 -3.83 -10.30 13.95
N VAL A 117 -4.58 -9.38 13.39
CA VAL A 117 -5.84 -9.67 12.69
C VAL A 117 -5.82 -9.03 11.31
N THR A 118 -6.16 -9.82 10.29
CA THR A 118 -6.33 -9.33 8.91
C THR A 118 -7.80 -9.07 8.63
N ILE A 119 -8.10 -7.92 8.05
CA ILE A 119 -9.44 -7.53 7.62
C ILE A 119 -9.44 -7.34 6.11
N VAL A 120 -10.23 -8.13 5.38
CA VAL A 120 -10.57 -7.83 3.99
C VAL A 120 -11.36 -6.55 3.96
N THR A 121 -10.77 -5.51 3.42
CA THR A 121 -11.24 -4.13 3.54
C THR A 121 -11.85 -3.64 2.24
N ARG A 122 -13.12 -3.28 2.25
CA ARG A 122 -13.78 -2.64 1.11
C ARG A 122 -13.43 -1.15 1.08
N VAL A 123 -13.02 -0.66 -0.10
CA VAL A 123 -12.68 0.75 -0.31
C VAL A 123 -13.54 1.30 -1.44
N GLU A 124 -14.32 2.33 -1.14
CA GLU A 124 -15.19 2.95 -2.12
C GLU A 124 -14.40 3.79 -3.11
N VAL A 125 -14.80 3.67 -4.37
CA VAL A 125 -14.29 4.48 -5.47
C VAL A 125 -15.45 5.09 -6.26
N ASP A 126 -15.16 6.12 -7.05
CA ASP A 126 -16.12 6.68 -7.97
C ASP A 126 -16.23 5.80 -9.21
N ALA A 127 -17.45 5.38 -9.57
CA ALA A 127 -17.71 4.66 -10.82
C ALA A 127 -17.34 5.50 -12.07
N ALA A 128 -17.36 6.83 -11.95
CA ALA A 128 -17.03 7.77 -13.02
C ALA A 128 -15.56 8.24 -12.97
N ASP A 129 -14.70 7.63 -12.13
CA ASP A 129 -13.29 8.02 -12.05
C ASP A 129 -12.60 7.83 -13.42
N PRO A 130 -11.91 8.87 -13.95
CA PRO A 130 -11.21 8.78 -15.24
C PRO A 130 -10.20 7.63 -15.35
N ALA A 131 -9.72 7.11 -14.22
CA ALA A 131 -8.79 5.97 -14.19
C ALA A 131 -9.39 4.71 -14.84
N PHE A 132 -10.71 4.53 -14.84
CA PHE A 132 -11.36 3.41 -15.54
C PHE A 132 -11.21 3.51 -17.06
N LEU A 133 -11.15 4.72 -17.61
CA LEU A 133 -10.95 4.95 -19.03
C LEU A 133 -9.45 4.99 -19.43
N ARG A 134 -8.57 5.19 -18.45
CA ARG A 134 -7.12 5.33 -18.66
C ARG A 134 -6.35 4.48 -17.65
N PRO A 135 -6.34 3.13 -17.80
CA PRO A 135 -5.58 2.24 -16.93
C PRO A 135 -4.11 2.63 -16.89
N SER A 136 -3.52 2.70 -15.70
CA SER A 136 -2.15 3.17 -15.51
C SER A 136 -1.36 2.43 -14.44
N LYS A 137 -2.03 1.59 -13.60
CA LYS A 137 -1.34 0.90 -12.51
C LYS A 137 -0.76 -0.42 -12.98
N PRO A 138 0.59 -0.58 -12.97
CA PRO A 138 1.21 -1.83 -13.38
C PRO A 138 1.07 -2.90 -12.29
N ILE A 139 0.67 -4.11 -12.69
CA ILE A 139 0.53 -5.29 -11.84
C ILE A 139 1.18 -6.51 -12.49
N GLY A 140 1.42 -7.55 -11.70
CA GLY A 140 1.98 -8.82 -12.17
C GLY A 140 3.48 -8.78 -12.51
N PRO A 141 3.98 -9.82 -13.17
CA PRO A 141 5.37 -9.92 -13.57
C PRO A 141 5.70 -9.01 -14.77
N PHE A 142 6.99 -8.95 -15.07
CA PHE A 142 7.49 -8.30 -16.28
C PHE A 142 7.46 -9.25 -17.47
N PHE A 143 7.06 -8.73 -18.64
CA PHE A 143 7.01 -9.44 -19.91
C PHE A 143 7.93 -8.76 -20.92
N SER A 144 8.42 -9.53 -21.92
CA SER A 144 9.03 -8.95 -23.11
C SER A 144 7.97 -8.20 -23.93
N LYS A 145 8.41 -7.33 -24.83
CA LYS A 145 7.52 -6.57 -25.72
C LYS A 145 6.67 -7.51 -26.61
N GLU A 146 7.27 -8.57 -27.13
CA GLU A 146 6.63 -9.58 -27.98
C GLU A 146 5.55 -10.34 -27.19
N ARG A 147 5.86 -10.75 -25.95
CA ARG A 147 4.89 -11.45 -25.09
C ARG A 147 3.75 -10.52 -24.69
N ALA A 148 4.03 -9.24 -24.41
CA ALA A 148 3.02 -8.24 -24.11
C ALA A 148 2.05 -8.05 -25.28
N ALA A 149 2.56 -7.94 -26.51
CA ALA A 149 1.72 -7.84 -27.71
C ALA A 149 0.82 -9.07 -27.90
N ALA A 150 1.34 -10.28 -27.68
CA ALA A 150 0.56 -11.51 -27.76
C ALA A 150 -0.55 -11.56 -26.68
N LEU A 151 -0.28 -11.07 -25.47
CA LEU A 151 -1.28 -10.99 -24.38
C LEU A 151 -2.36 -9.94 -24.67
N GLN A 152 -2.01 -8.82 -25.30
CA GLN A 152 -2.98 -7.82 -25.76
C GLN A 152 -3.92 -8.42 -26.81
N GLU A 153 -3.38 -9.14 -27.79
CA GLU A 153 -4.16 -9.73 -28.88
C GLU A 153 -5.06 -10.88 -28.39
N SER A 154 -4.52 -11.80 -27.58
CA SER A 154 -5.22 -13.02 -27.18
C SER A 154 -6.19 -12.83 -26.01
N LEU A 155 -5.87 -11.90 -25.07
CA LEU A 155 -6.61 -11.73 -23.83
C LEU A 155 -7.24 -10.32 -23.69
N GLY A 156 -7.01 -9.42 -24.63
CA GLY A 156 -7.47 -8.03 -24.53
C GLY A 156 -6.84 -7.26 -23.36
N TRP A 157 -5.69 -7.70 -22.82
CA TRP A 157 -5.04 -7.01 -21.73
C TRP A 157 -4.49 -5.67 -22.17
N THR A 158 -4.64 -4.65 -21.32
CA THR A 158 -3.91 -3.40 -21.50
C THR A 158 -2.51 -3.58 -20.93
N MET A 159 -1.49 -3.35 -21.75
CA MET A 159 -0.07 -3.50 -21.37
C MET A 159 0.62 -2.13 -21.38
N GLY A 160 1.51 -1.91 -20.42
CA GLY A 160 2.31 -0.68 -20.32
C GLY A 160 3.76 -0.99 -20.02
N GLU A 161 4.67 -0.17 -20.54
CA GLU A 161 6.08 -0.24 -20.18
C GLU A 161 6.29 0.32 -18.77
N ASP A 162 7.01 -0.42 -17.92
CA ASP A 162 7.26 -0.04 -16.54
C ASP A 162 8.74 0.34 -16.34
N ALA A 163 9.03 1.61 -16.52
CA ALA A 163 10.31 2.27 -16.21
C ALA A 163 11.54 1.56 -16.83
N GLY A 164 11.45 1.10 -18.06
CA GLY A 164 12.56 0.43 -18.78
C GLY A 164 12.88 -1.00 -18.32
N ARG A 165 12.09 -1.54 -17.37
CA ARG A 165 12.27 -2.89 -16.81
C ARG A 165 11.54 -3.97 -17.61
N GLY A 166 10.67 -3.58 -18.53
CA GLY A 166 9.83 -4.45 -19.34
C GLY A 166 8.37 -4.02 -19.30
N TRP A 167 7.51 -4.87 -19.84
CA TRP A 167 6.08 -4.61 -19.98
C TRP A 167 5.29 -5.32 -18.87
N ARG A 168 4.25 -4.65 -18.38
CA ARG A 168 3.35 -5.23 -17.38
C ARG A 168 1.89 -4.99 -17.76
N LYS A 169 0.98 -5.83 -17.26
CA LYS A 169 -0.43 -5.53 -17.31
C LYS A 169 -0.70 -4.24 -16.54
N VAL A 170 -1.45 -3.31 -17.14
CA VAL A 170 -1.91 -2.10 -16.45
C VAL A 170 -3.41 -2.16 -16.26
N VAL A 171 -3.87 -1.73 -15.09
CA VAL A 171 -5.27 -1.74 -14.67
C VAL A 171 -5.70 -0.37 -14.19
N ALA A 172 -7.00 -0.16 -14.07
CA ALA A 172 -7.56 1.05 -13.47
C ALA A 172 -7.07 1.20 -12.02
N SER A 173 -6.74 2.44 -11.63
CA SER A 173 -6.35 2.78 -10.26
C SER A 173 -7.09 4.04 -9.81
N PRO A 174 -8.40 3.93 -9.54
CA PRO A 174 -9.21 5.05 -9.11
C PRO A 174 -8.79 5.55 -7.72
N ARG A 175 -9.13 6.80 -7.42
CA ARG A 175 -8.91 7.39 -6.10
C ARG A 175 -9.89 6.82 -5.09
N PRO A 176 -9.42 6.43 -3.88
CA PRO A 176 -10.34 6.02 -2.82
C PRO A 176 -11.17 7.20 -2.34
N ARG A 177 -12.46 6.95 -2.06
CA ARG A 177 -13.41 7.93 -1.50
C ARG A 177 -13.74 7.68 -0.04
N ALA A 178 -13.86 6.40 0.35
CA ALA A 178 -14.12 6.02 1.72
C ALA A 178 -13.61 4.60 2.00
N ILE A 179 -13.22 4.34 3.24
CA ILE A 179 -12.89 3.00 3.73
C ILE A 179 -14.07 2.51 4.57
N ARG A 180 -14.55 1.31 4.27
CA ARG A 180 -15.63 0.68 5.02
C ARG A 180 -15.09 -0.10 6.22
N GLY A 181 -15.77 -0.04 7.36
CA GLY A 181 -15.42 -0.79 8.56
C GLY A 181 -14.28 -0.15 9.38
N VAL A 182 -14.05 1.15 9.25
CA VAL A 182 -13.06 1.90 10.06
C VAL A 182 -13.31 1.74 11.56
N ASP A 183 -14.56 1.70 11.99
CA ASP A 183 -14.98 1.47 13.37
C ASP A 183 -14.57 0.08 13.89
N VAL A 184 -14.63 -0.94 13.03
CA VAL A 184 -14.14 -2.30 13.38
C VAL A 184 -12.63 -2.28 13.59
N VAL A 185 -11.88 -1.64 12.67
CA VAL A 185 -10.43 -1.46 12.81
C VAL A 185 -10.10 -0.74 14.12
N ALA A 186 -10.78 0.37 14.42
CA ALA A 186 -10.60 1.12 15.67
C ALA A 186 -10.88 0.25 16.90
N GLY A 187 -11.95 -0.55 16.87
CA GLY A 187 -12.30 -1.47 17.95
C GLY A 187 -11.23 -2.52 18.24
N LEU A 188 -10.57 -3.05 17.21
CA LEU A 188 -9.48 -4.02 17.35
C LEU A 188 -8.21 -3.36 17.87
N ILE A 189 -7.84 -2.18 17.38
CA ILE A 189 -6.70 -1.40 17.89
C ILE A 189 -6.89 -1.06 19.37
N ASN A 190 -8.09 -0.62 19.79
CA ASN A 190 -8.38 -0.32 21.19
C ASN A 190 -8.29 -1.54 22.11
N ARG A 191 -8.41 -2.75 21.57
CA ARG A 191 -8.16 -4.01 22.30
C ARG A 191 -6.70 -4.44 22.28
N GLY A 192 -5.81 -3.66 21.67
CA GLY A 192 -4.38 -3.90 21.62
C GLY A 192 -3.92 -4.85 20.51
N HIS A 193 -4.79 -5.20 19.56
CA HIS A 193 -4.40 -6.01 18.40
C HIS A 193 -3.59 -5.21 17.39
N ILE A 194 -2.72 -5.87 16.65
CA ILE A 194 -2.15 -5.34 15.42
C ILE A 194 -3.17 -5.62 14.31
N VAL A 195 -3.49 -4.64 13.48
CA VAL A 195 -4.47 -4.81 12.41
C VAL A 195 -3.79 -4.68 11.04
N ILE A 196 -4.02 -5.67 10.18
CA ILE A 196 -3.67 -5.62 8.76
C ILE A 196 -4.96 -5.28 8.01
N ALA A 197 -5.01 -4.11 7.36
CA ALA A 197 -6.21 -3.63 6.68
C ALA A 197 -5.86 -2.89 5.38
N ALA A 198 -6.82 -2.75 4.49
CA ALA A 198 -6.66 -2.09 3.19
C ALA A 198 -5.48 -2.64 2.37
N GLY A 199 -5.20 -3.93 2.48
CA GLY A 199 -4.16 -4.61 1.72
C GLY A 199 -4.36 -4.45 0.20
N GLY A 200 -3.26 -4.18 -0.54
CA GLY A 200 -3.34 -3.89 -1.97
C GLY A 200 -4.04 -2.57 -2.31
N GLY A 201 -4.42 -1.77 -1.32
CA GLY A 201 -5.26 -0.59 -1.44
C GLY A 201 -6.72 -0.83 -1.07
N GLY A 202 -7.05 -2.05 -0.65
CA GLY A 202 -8.40 -2.52 -0.36
C GLY A 202 -9.13 -3.03 -1.60
N VAL A 203 -10.19 -3.79 -1.38
CA VAL A 203 -11.08 -4.30 -2.44
C VAL A 203 -11.92 -3.14 -2.96
N PRO A 204 -11.77 -2.74 -4.24
CA PRO A 204 -12.49 -1.61 -4.78
C PRO A 204 -13.98 -1.93 -4.95
N VAL A 205 -14.82 -1.05 -4.42
CA VAL A 205 -16.28 -1.15 -4.53
C VAL A 205 -16.88 0.19 -4.97
N VAL A 206 -17.99 0.12 -5.65
CA VAL A 206 -18.87 1.27 -5.92
C VAL A 206 -20.18 1.10 -5.19
N VAL A 207 -20.79 2.21 -4.80
CA VAL A 207 -22.10 2.25 -4.12
C VAL A 207 -23.07 2.94 -5.05
N SER A 208 -24.18 2.28 -5.38
CA SER A 208 -25.24 2.88 -6.17
C SER A 208 -26.05 3.92 -5.37
N GLY A 209 -26.86 4.73 -6.04
CA GLY A 209 -27.75 5.68 -5.38
C GLY A 209 -28.79 5.02 -4.44
N GLU A 210 -29.06 3.73 -4.63
CA GLU A 210 -29.94 2.91 -3.80
C GLU A 210 -29.21 2.22 -2.64
N GLY A 211 -27.89 2.40 -2.54
CA GLY A 211 -27.06 1.83 -1.47
C GLY A 211 -26.54 0.43 -1.76
N GLU A 212 -26.75 -0.14 -2.95
CA GLU A 212 -26.16 -1.40 -3.35
C GLU A 212 -24.63 -1.26 -3.49
N VAL A 213 -23.90 -2.22 -2.93
CA VAL A 213 -22.43 -2.28 -2.96
C VAL A 213 -21.99 -3.40 -3.90
N ARG A 214 -21.17 -3.06 -4.92
CA ARG A 214 -20.61 -4.05 -5.84
C ARG A 214 -19.12 -3.85 -6.05
N GLY A 215 -18.38 -4.95 -6.24
CA GLY A 215 -16.97 -4.92 -6.61
C GLY A 215 -16.79 -4.33 -8.01
N VAL A 216 -15.62 -3.75 -8.27
CA VAL A 216 -15.24 -3.23 -9.59
C VAL A 216 -13.79 -3.60 -9.91
N GLU A 217 -13.52 -3.83 -11.19
CA GLU A 217 -12.18 -4.23 -11.65
C GLU A 217 -11.18 -3.09 -11.62
N ALA A 218 -10.47 -2.98 -10.51
CA ALA A 218 -9.43 -1.97 -10.29
C ALA A 218 -8.41 -2.45 -9.24
N VAL A 219 -7.28 -1.75 -9.13
CA VAL A 219 -6.34 -1.89 -8.01
C VAL A 219 -6.03 -0.50 -7.49
N ILE A 220 -6.53 -0.18 -6.32
CA ILE A 220 -6.32 1.12 -5.67
C ILE A 220 -4.84 1.26 -5.27
N ASP A 221 -4.33 2.49 -5.25
CA ASP A 221 -3.00 2.71 -4.72
C ASP A 221 -3.02 2.65 -3.18
N LYS A 222 -2.19 1.74 -2.62
CA LYS A 222 -2.14 1.49 -1.19
C LYS A 222 -1.74 2.72 -0.36
N ASP A 223 -0.93 3.62 -0.93
CA ASP A 223 -0.45 4.80 -0.21
C ASP A 223 -1.62 5.78 0.02
N TYR A 224 -2.57 5.89 -0.95
CA TYR A 224 -3.80 6.66 -0.76
C TYR A 224 -4.78 5.99 0.22
N ALA A 225 -4.95 4.67 0.13
CA ALA A 225 -5.80 3.95 1.07
C ALA A 225 -5.24 4.04 2.50
N ALA A 226 -3.92 3.87 2.67
CA ALA A 226 -3.25 4.00 3.96
C ALA A 226 -3.36 5.43 4.53
N SER A 227 -3.16 6.46 3.70
CA SER A 227 -3.34 7.86 4.05
C SER A 227 -4.77 8.14 4.56
N MET A 228 -5.78 7.64 3.82
CA MET A 228 -7.19 7.80 4.20
C MET A 228 -7.51 7.05 5.50
N LEU A 229 -7.00 5.83 5.69
CA LEU A 229 -7.18 5.06 6.92
C LEU A 229 -6.53 5.76 8.11
N ALA A 230 -5.30 6.26 7.93
CA ALA A 230 -4.57 7.01 8.94
C ALA A 230 -5.33 8.29 9.36
N ALA A 231 -5.84 9.04 8.39
CA ALA A 231 -6.65 10.24 8.65
C ALA A 231 -7.96 9.90 9.36
N ALA A 232 -8.70 8.88 8.89
CA ALA A 232 -9.97 8.46 9.47
C ALA A 232 -9.83 8.00 10.92
N LEU A 233 -8.69 7.44 11.29
CA LEU A 233 -8.37 6.97 12.64
C LEU A 233 -7.59 8.01 13.47
N SER A 234 -7.33 9.21 12.93
CA SER A 234 -6.52 10.24 13.58
C SER A 234 -5.18 9.68 14.09
N ALA A 235 -4.51 8.90 13.26
CA ALA A 235 -3.21 8.30 13.58
C ALA A 235 -2.19 9.40 13.95
N ASP A 236 -1.29 9.12 14.89
CA ASP A 236 -0.25 10.08 15.29
C ASP A 236 0.92 10.10 14.30
N LEU A 237 1.18 8.96 13.64
CA LEU A 237 2.27 8.80 12.70
C LEU A 237 1.82 7.96 11.49
N PHE A 238 2.02 8.49 10.29
CA PHE A 238 1.89 7.72 9.05
C PHE A 238 3.28 7.43 8.49
N ILE A 239 3.59 6.15 8.27
CA ILE A 239 4.90 5.70 7.77
C ILE A 239 4.70 5.10 6.39
N ILE A 240 5.49 5.58 5.41
CA ILE A 240 5.53 5.02 4.06
C ILE A 240 6.91 4.41 3.84
N LEU A 241 6.98 3.08 3.78
CA LEU A 241 8.22 2.38 3.51
C LEU A 241 8.47 2.28 2.00
N THR A 242 9.67 2.62 1.59
CA THR A 242 10.11 2.71 0.19
C THR A 242 11.51 2.12 0.00
N GLY A 243 11.99 2.06 -1.25
CA GLY A 243 13.33 1.54 -1.59
C GLY A 243 14.47 2.55 -1.43
N VAL A 244 14.15 3.84 -1.20
CA VAL A 244 15.14 4.90 -1.02
C VAL A 244 15.24 5.31 0.44
N GLU A 245 16.40 5.77 0.86
CA GLU A 245 16.62 6.18 2.24
C GLU A 245 15.92 7.49 2.57
N ARG A 246 15.97 8.45 1.64
CA ARG A 246 15.31 9.75 1.72
C ARG A 246 14.64 10.12 0.41
N VAL A 247 13.63 10.94 0.48
CA VAL A 247 13.11 11.64 -0.70
C VAL A 247 14.16 12.64 -1.17
N SER A 248 14.39 12.72 -2.47
CA SER A 248 15.34 13.66 -3.05
C SER A 248 14.66 14.52 -4.12
N ARG A 249 15.10 15.78 -4.21
CA ARG A 249 14.88 16.60 -5.40
C ARG A 249 15.89 16.16 -6.47
N ASP A 250 15.51 16.28 -7.74
CA ASP A 250 16.34 15.92 -8.90
C ASP A 250 16.92 14.50 -8.83
N PHE A 251 16.13 13.54 -8.34
CA PHE A 251 16.55 12.15 -8.15
C PHE A 251 17.20 11.57 -9.41
N GLY A 252 18.39 10.98 -9.26
CA GLY A 252 19.17 10.41 -10.36
C GLY A 252 19.92 11.41 -11.23
N LYS A 253 19.91 12.72 -10.91
CA LYS A 253 20.66 13.77 -11.61
C LYS A 253 21.89 14.19 -10.80
N PRO A 254 22.90 14.84 -11.44
CA PRO A 254 24.05 15.41 -10.72
C PRO A 254 23.67 16.44 -9.65
N THR A 255 22.48 17.04 -9.75
CA THR A 255 21.92 18.02 -8.80
C THR A 255 21.03 17.39 -7.74
N GLU A 256 21.07 16.06 -7.59
CA GLU A 256 20.28 15.36 -6.59
C GLU A 256 20.56 15.89 -5.18
N ALA A 257 19.47 16.25 -4.48
CA ALA A 257 19.55 16.78 -3.12
C ALA A 257 18.53 16.08 -2.21
N PRO A 258 18.99 15.34 -1.18
CA PRO A 258 18.09 14.72 -0.20
C PRO A 258 17.30 15.75 0.61
N LEU A 259 16.07 15.44 0.92
CA LEU A 259 15.13 16.27 1.67
C LEU A 259 14.85 15.61 3.04
N PRO A 260 15.58 15.95 4.10
CA PRO A 260 15.37 15.33 5.41
C PRO A 260 14.05 15.77 6.06
N VAL A 261 13.61 16.99 5.81
CA VAL A 261 12.33 17.54 6.23
C VAL A 261 11.67 18.22 5.05
N LEU A 262 10.36 18.08 4.94
CA LEU A 262 9.57 18.63 3.85
C LEU A 262 8.25 19.15 4.42
N ASP A 263 8.00 20.45 4.31
CA ASP A 263 6.69 21.01 4.62
C ASP A 263 5.69 20.79 3.49
N VAL A 264 4.39 20.85 3.83
CA VAL A 264 3.29 20.59 2.89
C VAL A 264 3.32 21.53 1.68
N ALA A 265 3.59 22.82 1.89
CA ALA A 265 3.63 23.80 0.80
C ALA A 265 4.75 23.50 -0.20
N THR A 266 5.95 23.18 0.30
CA THR A 266 7.10 22.76 -0.50
C THR A 266 6.83 21.43 -1.19
N ALA A 267 6.22 20.46 -0.51
CA ALA A 267 5.85 19.17 -1.10
C ALA A 267 4.90 19.34 -2.29
N ARG A 268 3.86 20.17 -2.16
CA ARG A 268 2.92 20.49 -3.24
C ARG A 268 3.61 21.17 -4.43
N ARG A 269 4.47 22.15 -4.16
CA ARG A 269 5.22 22.83 -5.20
C ARG A 269 6.11 21.86 -5.98
N LEU A 270 6.87 21.01 -5.30
CA LEU A 270 7.74 20.02 -5.93
C LEU A 270 6.96 18.95 -6.70
N LEU A 271 5.75 18.56 -6.23
CA LEU A 271 4.83 17.70 -6.99
C LEU A 271 4.39 18.38 -8.31
N ALA A 272 3.98 19.65 -8.25
CA ALA A 272 3.55 20.41 -9.42
C ALA A 272 4.69 20.63 -10.43
N GLU A 273 5.92 20.77 -9.95
CA GLU A 273 7.15 20.89 -10.78
C GLU A 273 7.58 19.53 -11.39
N GLY A 274 6.86 18.42 -11.08
CA GLY A 274 7.19 17.08 -11.59
C GLY A 274 8.49 16.49 -11.04
N GLN A 275 8.92 16.93 -9.86
CA GLN A 275 10.15 16.44 -9.20
C GLN A 275 10.06 14.96 -8.77
N PHE A 276 8.84 14.45 -8.60
CA PHE A 276 8.60 13.10 -8.12
C PHE A 276 7.95 12.23 -9.21
N PRO A 277 8.56 11.09 -9.59
CA PRO A 277 8.01 10.22 -10.63
C PRO A 277 6.58 9.78 -10.33
N PRO A 278 5.64 9.88 -11.30
CA PRO A 278 4.21 9.65 -11.10
C PRO A 278 3.86 8.19 -10.76
N GLY A 279 4.71 7.22 -11.12
CA GLY A 279 4.48 5.80 -10.84
C GLY A 279 5.15 5.28 -9.56
N SER A 280 5.86 6.13 -8.80
CA SER A 280 6.61 5.69 -7.64
C SER A 280 6.58 6.67 -6.46
N MET A 281 7.40 7.72 -6.46
CA MET A 281 7.48 8.68 -5.35
C MET A 281 6.32 9.67 -5.35
N GLY A 282 5.82 10.10 -6.50
CA GLY A 282 4.70 11.06 -6.61
C GLY A 282 3.48 10.68 -5.78
N PRO A 283 2.92 9.46 -5.93
CA PRO A 283 1.79 9.01 -5.12
C PRO A 283 2.06 9.00 -3.61
N LYS A 284 3.30 8.72 -3.18
CA LYS A 284 3.68 8.71 -1.76
C LYS A 284 3.67 10.11 -1.15
N ILE A 285 4.23 11.08 -1.88
CA ILE A 285 4.23 12.48 -1.46
C ILE A 285 2.80 13.05 -1.47
N ASP A 286 2.01 12.76 -2.52
CA ASP A 286 0.61 13.21 -2.56
C ASP A 286 -0.23 12.59 -1.44
N ALA A 287 -0.03 11.29 -1.13
CA ALA A 287 -0.70 10.63 -0.01
C ALA A 287 -0.28 11.23 1.34
N ALA A 288 1.00 11.55 1.52
CA ALA A 288 1.52 12.20 2.73
C ALA A 288 0.90 13.60 2.92
N VAL A 289 0.89 14.41 1.86
CA VAL A 289 0.28 15.76 1.88
C VAL A 289 -1.20 15.68 2.24
N ARG A 290 -1.96 14.77 1.61
CA ARG A 290 -3.39 14.58 1.90
C ARG A 290 -3.66 14.18 3.34
N TYR A 291 -2.81 13.33 3.92
CA TYR A 291 -2.93 12.94 5.32
C TYR A 291 -2.75 14.15 6.25
N ILE A 292 -1.71 14.96 6.04
CA ILE A 292 -1.48 16.18 6.85
C ILE A 292 -2.64 17.16 6.69
N GLU A 293 -3.09 17.44 5.47
CA GLU A 293 -4.22 18.35 5.21
C GLU A 293 -5.56 17.85 5.78
N ALA A 294 -5.70 16.54 5.98
CA ALA A 294 -6.84 15.96 6.67
C ALA A 294 -6.73 16.06 8.22
N GLY A 295 -5.72 16.74 8.75
CA GLY A 295 -5.48 16.93 10.18
C GLY A 295 -4.48 15.94 10.77
N GLY A 296 -3.78 15.16 9.96
CA GLY A 296 -2.70 14.29 10.40
C GLY A 296 -1.48 15.08 10.90
N ARG A 297 -0.66 14.47 11.74
CA ARG A 297 0.46 15.18 12.39
C ARG A 297 1.75 15.10 11.59
N GLU A 298 2.21 13.89 11.32
CA GLU A 298 3.52 13.64 10.72
C GLU A 298 3.47 12.42 9.78
N VAL A 299 4.23 12.51 8.69
CA VAL A 299 4.50 11.39 7.80
C VAL A 299 5.99 11.15 7.73
N LEU A 300 6.41 9.90 7.92
CA LEU A 300 7.78 9.47 7.77
C LEU A 300 7.92 8.60 6.51
N ILE A 301 8.70 9.06 5.54
CA ILE A 301 9.07 8.26 4.37
C ILE A 301 10.50 7.75 4.58
N ALA A 302 10.67 6.43 4.59
CA ALA A 302 11.97 5.83 4.88
C ALA A 302 12.14 4.48 4.19
N ARG A 303 13.39 4.02 4.12
CA ARG A 303 13.71 2.64 3.76
C ARG A 303 13.38 1.71 4.93
N ALA A 304 12.82 0.54 4.65
CA ALA A 304 12.43 -0.42 5.68
C ALA A 304 13.62 -0.86 6.57
N GLU A 305 14.79 -1.03 5.95
CA GLU A 305 16.04 -1.45 6.64
C GLU A 305 16.53 -0.42 7.66
N SER A 306 16.29 0.86 7.43
CA SER A 306 16.71 1.96 8.30
C SER A 306 15.57 2.57 9.11
N LEU A 307 14.41 1.90 9.22
CA LEU A 307 13.23 2.42 9.92
C LEU A 307 13.54 2.79 11.38
N SER A 308 14.31 2.00 12.11
CA SER A 308 14.71 2.31 13.49
C SER A 308 15.43 3.66 13.58
N GLN A 309 16.40 3.89 12.68
CA GLN A 309 17.15 5.14 12.61
C GLN A 309 16.28 6.32 12.14
N ALA A 310 15.35 6.05 11.22
CA ALA A 310 14.42 7.05 10.74
C ALA A 310 13.47 7.53 11.85
N LEU A 311 12.99 6.62 12.68
CA LEU A 311 12.20 6.94 13.88
C LEU A 311 12.99 7.72 14.95
N GLU A 312 14.32 7.73 14.88
CA GLU A 312 15.20 8.54 15.71
C GLU A 312 15.57 9.88 15.04
N GLY A 313 15.03 10.17 13.87
CA GLY A 313 15.35 11.38 13.10
C GLY A 313 16.72 11.37 12.44
N LYS A 314 17.45 10.24 12.43
CA LYS A 314 18.82 10.14 11.86
C LYS A 314 18.80 9.99 10.34
N THR A 315 17.72 9.44 9.78
CA THR A 315 17.52 9.27 8.35
C THR A 315 16.03 9.38 8.00
N GLY A 316 15.64 9.08 6.74
CA GLY A 316 14.28 9.26 6.26
C GLY A 316 13.97 10.71 5.91
N THR A 317 12.74 10.92 5.44
CA THR A 317 12.15 12.25 5.18
C THR A 317 10.91 12.40 6.05
N LEU A 318 10.93 13.42 6.91
CA LEU A 318 9.77 13.79 7.73
C LEU A 318 8.95 14.84 6.99
N ILE A 319 7.65 14.57 6.81
CA ILE A 319 6.70 15.53 6.22
C ILE A 319 5.72 15.97 7.31
N ARG A 320 5.52 17.30 7.45
CA ARG A 320 4.64 17.90 8.45
C ARG A 320 4.16 19.27 7.98
N GLU A 321 3.24 19.87 8.72
CA GLU A 321 2.96 21.32 8.60
C GLU A 321 4.23 22.14 8.84
N ALA A 322 4.24 23.41 8.39
CA ALA A 322 5.37 24.32 8.51
C ALA A 322 5.62 24.72 9.99
#